data_821b2c5b676220753cc370325bcd957e
#
_entry.id   821b2c5b676220753cc370325bcd957e
#
_cell.length_a   1.000
_cell.length_b   1.000
_cell.length_c   1.000
_cell.angle_alpha   90.00
_cell.angle_beta   90.00
_cell.angle_gamma   90.00
#
_symmetry.space_group_name_H-M   'P 1'
#
loop_
_entity.id
_entity.type
_entity.pdbx_description
1 polymer ?
#
loop_
_entity_poly.entity_id
_entity_poly.type
_entity_poly.pdbx_seq_one_letter_code
_entity_poly.pdbx_strand_id
1 'polypeptide(L)'
;MHLNPLRNKVVGVLEFEVESPLHVGVGGGEARRLLLRLPSGEPVIPSSTWKGAFRRMTEELAKTSTYEGLSELAVRLYHEGSGGISYRGADEEGEELFKGFVEEFASALRGVPSNRMRKVGEELKELLRGEMGYTDMEIEEAKGDRGLIQRMAENYLALHCPIGRLYGNRVMAGKLRFFDSILKVGETHQRAGVGIDRRSGRVREGILYFIEAIPPGVEVRLHLIADNLIPGEEDSRLFASTLETIRELGLSIGGRRSAGLGHLKLDGGEFHILELEGDRDKLAIGNPLRKTDKIGLREFIEYLES
;
A
#
# COMPACT_ATOMS: atom_id res chain seq x y z
N MET A 1 -3.20 -13.26 6.20
CA MET A 1 -3.30 -14.62 5.63
C MET A 1 -3.10 -14.48 4.13
N HIS A 2 -2.29 -15.32 3.50
CA HIS A 2 -2.19 -15.37 2.05
C HIS A 2 -3.30 -16.28 1.55
N LEU A 3 -4.30 -15.71 0.87
CA LEU A 3 -5.51 -16.44 0.46
C LEU A 3 -5.28 -17.38 -0.73
N ASN A 4 -4.23 -17.15 -1.50
CA ASN A 4 -3.95 -17.89 -2.73
C ASN A 4 -2.59 -18.63 -2.65
N PRO A 5 -2.45 -19.77 -3.34
CA PRO A 5 -1.16 -20.41 -3.51
C PRO A 5 -0.17 -19.41 -4.13
N LEU A 6 1.09 -19.55 -3.78
CA LEU A 6 2.15 -18.70 -4.33
C LEU A 6 2.37 -19.08 -5.81
N ARG A 7 2.01 -18.18 -6.72
CA ARG A 7 2.12 -18.34 -8.18
C ARG A 7 3.36 -17.68 -8.73
N ASN A 8 3.64 -16.46 -8.29
CA ASN A 8 4.89 -15.79 -8.60
C ASN A 8 5.46 -15.07 -7.39
N LYS A 9 6.74 -14.80 -7.45
CA LYS A 9 7.46 -13.95 -6.50
C LYS A 9 8.34 -12.97 -7.27
N VAL A 10 8.21 -11.71 -6.95
CA VAL A 10 9.07 -10.64 -7.47
C VAL A 10 10.02 -10.19 -6.37
N VAL A 11 11.30 -10.06 -6.70
CA VAL A 11 12.32 -9.42 -5.85
C VAL A 11 12.87 -8.24 -6.63
N GLY A 12 12.72 -7.05 -6.08
CA GLY A 12 13.11 -5.82 -6.78
C GLY A 12 13.96 -4.88 -5.93
N VAL A 13 14.73 -4.07 -6.62
CA VAL A 13 15.45 -2.93 -6.07
C VAL A 13 15.07 -1.71 -6.88
N LEU A 14 14.57 -0.68 -6.22
CA LEU A 14 14.35 0.64 -6.81
C LEU A 14 15.47 1.59 -6.37
N GLU A 15 15.97 2.38 -7.29
CA GLU A 15 17.06 3.33 -7.07
C GLU A 15 16.51 4.75 -7.16
N PHE A 16 16.66 5.48 -6.07
CA PHE A 16 16.20 6.86 -5.93
C PHE A 16 17.38 7.79 -5.66
N GLU A 17 17.22 9.05 -6.06
CA GLU A 17 18.07 10.16 -5.65
C GLU A 17 17.25 11.15 -4.80
N VAL A 18 17.85 11.65 -3.73
CA VAL A 18 17.26 12.71 -2.92
C VAL A 18 17.40 14.03 -3.67
N GLU A 19 16.30 14.59 -4.18
CA GLU A 19 16.30 15.88 -4.88
C GLU A 19 16.11 17.08 -3.95
N SER A 20 15.36 16.92 -2.88
CA SER A 20 15.22 17.96 -1.85
C SER A 20 15.59 17.41 -0.47
N PRO A 21 16.08 18.26 0.45
CA PRO A 21 16.55 17.80 1.76
C PRO A 21 15.51 16.87 2.43
N LEU A 22 15.96 15.68 2.84
CA LEU A 22 15.07 14.65 3.37
C LEU A 22 15.13 14.59 4.90
N HIS A 23 13.99 14.68 5.56
CA HIS A 23 13.84 14.47 7.00
C HIS A 23 12.89 13.31 7.30
N VAL A 24 13.45 12.21 7.77
CA VAL A 24 12.72 11.09 8.38
C VAL A 24 13.08 11.04 9.85
N GLY A 25 12.20 11.57 10.68
CA GLY A 25 12.48 11.77 12.11
C GLY A 25 11.74 10.79 13.00
N VAL A 26 12.16 10.78 14.27
CA VAL A 26 11.62 9.89 15.33
C VAL A 26 10.23 10.34 15.82
N GLY A 27 9.74 11.52 15.38
CA GLY A 27 8.56 12.17 15.96
C GLY A 27 8.92 12.87 17.29
N GLY A 28 8.10 13.84 17.70
CA GLY A 28 8.31 14.57 18.95
C GLY A 28 8.17 16.07 18.77
N GLY A 29 7.89 16.77 19.88
CA GLY A 29 7.68 18.24 19.95
C GLY A 29 8.93 19.04 20.29
N GLU A 30 10.12 18.45 20.18
CA GLU A 30 11.38 19.12 20.59
C GLU A 30 11.82 20.24 19.63
N ALA A 31 12.57 21.19 20.16
CA ALA A 31 13.18 22.28 19.39
C ALA A 31 14.19 21.77 18.36
N ARG A 32 14.74 20.57 18.55
CA ARG A 32 15.60 19.86 17.59
C ARG A 32 14.89 18.62 17.09
N ARG A 33 14.74 18.52 15.78
CA ARG A 33 14.17 17.34 15.09
C ARG A 33 15.30 16.57 14.46
N LEU A 34 15.65 15.43 15.05
CA LEU A 34 16.73 14.58 14.60
C LEU A 34 16.24 13.54 13.60
N LEU A 35 17.13 13.09 12.74
CA LEU A 35 16.90 11.95 11.86
C LEU A 35 16.77 10.65 12.68
N LEU A 36 15.93 9.75 12.18
CA LEU A 36 15.90 8.39 12.66
C LEU A 36 17.21 7.69 12.24
N ARG A 37 17.88 7.07 13.20
CA ARG A 37 19.16 6.38 13.00
C ARG A 37 19.12 4.97 13.57
N LEU A 38 19.90 4.09 12.98
CA LEU A 38 20.24 2.81 13.58
C LEU A 38 21.16 3.01 14.80
N PRO A 39 21.29 2.01 15.68
CA PRO A 39 22.25 2.05 16.78
C PRO A 39 23.71 2.28 16.34
N SER A 40 24.03 1.88 15.12
CA SER A 40 25.33 2.10 14.47
C SER A 40 25.57 3.55 14.00
N GLY A 41 24.53 4.39 14.03
CA GLY A 41 24.60 5.83 13.74
C GLY A 41 24.11 6.22 12.33
N GLU A 42 23.93 5.30 11.40
CA GLU A 42 23.47 5.61 10.04
C GLU A 42 22.01 6.02 10.02
N PRO A 43 21.66 7.06 9.24
CA PRO A 43 20.26 7.40 8.98
C PRO A 43 19.55 6.26 8.28
N VAL A 44 18.27 6.07 8.62
CA VAL A 44 17.45 5.01 8.05
C VAL A 44 16.08 5.55 7.60
N ILE A 45 15.61 5.10 6.46
CA ILE A 45 14.22 5.25 6.01
C ILE A 45 13.51 3.94 6.32
N PRO A 46 12.60 3.91 7.31
CA PRO A 46 11.87 2.69 7.66
C PRO A 46 10.99 2.19 6.52
N SER A 47 10.82 0.89 6.46
CA SER A 47 9.90 0.21 5.55
C SER A 47 8.46 0.73 5.65
N SER A 48 8.03 1.12 6.84
CA SER A 48 6.72 1.74 7.07
C SER A 48 6.59 3.11 6.40
N THR A 49 7.66 3.90 6.33
CA THR A 49 7.70 5.19 5.63
C THR A 49 7.57 4.97 4.12
N TRP A 50 8.30 4.02 3.56
CA TRP A 50 8.19 3.62 2.16
C TRP A 50 6.78 3.13 1.82
N LYS A 51 6.31 2.15 2.57
CA LYS A 51 4.95 1.60 2.40
C LYS A 51 3.89 2.69 2.45
N GLY A 52 3.98 3.60 3.40
CA GLY A 52 3.03 4.71 3.55
C GLY A 52 3.05 5.68 2.36
N ALA A 53 4.23 5.99 1.81
CA ALA A 53 4.36 6.88 0.66
C ALA A 53 3.82 6.24 -0.63
N PHE A 54 4.21 4.98 -0.91
CA PHE A 54 3.70 4.22 -2.06
C PHE A 54 2.18 4.05 -1.98
N ARG A 55 1.68 3.62 -0.82
CA ARG A 55 0.25 3.43 -0.59
C ARG A 55 -0.53 4.71 -0.85
N ARG A 56 -0.07 5.85 -0.36
CA ARG A 56 -0.72 7.14 -0.58
C ARG A 56 -0.79 7.50 -2.08
N MET A 57 0.30 7.33 -2.82
CA MET A 57 0.30 7.54 -4.28
C MET A 57 -0.72 6.62 -4.96
N THR A 58 -0.72 5.35 -4.59
CA THR A 58 -1.69 4.36 -5.10
C THR A 58 -3.13 4.73 -4.75
N GLU A 59 -3.40 5.22 -3.55
CA GLU A 59 -4.73 5.67 -3.11
C GLU A 59 -5.23 6.87 -3.94
N GLU A 60 -4.36 7.81 -4.26
CA GLU A 60 -4.67 8.95 -5.12
C GLU A 60 -4.99 8.50 -6.55
N LEU A 61 -4.20 7.58 -7.12
CA LEU A 61 -4.43 7.02 -8.45
C LEU A 61 -5.68 6.13 -8.52
N ALA A 62 -5.93 5.33 -7.49
CA ALA A 62 -7.10 4.46 -7.48
C ALA A 62 -8.43 5.23 -7.58
N LYS A 63 -8.49 6.46 -7.07
CA LYS A 63 -9.68 7.33 -7.17
C LYS A 63 -9.97 7.82 -8.58
N THR A 64 -8.95 7.83 -9.46
CA THR A 64 -9.08 8.27 -10.85
C THR A 64 -9.17 7.10 -11.83
N SER A 65 -8.91 5.89 -11.37
CA SER A 65 -8.96 4.67 -12.19
C SER A 65 -10.37 4.12 -12.28
N THR A 66 -10.65 3.42 -13.36
CA THR A 66 -11.94 2.75 -13.59
C THR A 66 -11.85 1.30 -13.10
N TYR A 67 -12.82 0.89 -12.31
CA TYR A 67 -12.98 -0.48 -11.80
C TYR A 67 -14.39 -0.98 -12.10
N GLU A 68 -14.58 -2.29 -12.00
CA GLU A 68 -15.89 -2.90 -12.21
C GLU A 68 -16.35 -3.70 -10.98
N GLY A 69 -17.65 -3.78 -10.79
CA GLY A 69 -18.29 -4.67 -9.82
C GLY A 69 -17.88 -4.42 -8.37
N LEU A 70 -17.30 -5.43 -7.73
CA LEU A 70 -16.93 -5.35 -6.31
C LEU A 70 -15.68 -4.49 -6.08
N SER A 71 -14.76 -4.44 -7.03
CA SER A 71 -13.56 -3.61 -6.93
C SER A 71 -13.91 -2.11 -6.97
N GLU A 72 -14.86 -1.71 -7.83
CA GLU A 72 -15.38 -0.34 -7.88
C GLU A 72 -15.99 0.06 -6.53
N LEU A 73 -16.89 -0.76 -6.00
CA LEU A 73 -17.50 -0.52 -4.70
C LEU A 73 -16.47 -0.49 -3.57
N ALA A 74 -15.48 -1.39 -3.62
CA ALA A 74 -14.42 -1.45 -2.63
C ALA A 74 -13.54 -0.19 -2.63
N VAL A 75 -13.20 0.35 -3.80
CA VAL A 75 -12.44 1.59 -3.92
C VAL A 75 -13.27 2.79 -3.48
N ARG A 76 -14.55 2.85 -3.86
CA ARG A 76 -15.47 3.91 -3.45
C ARG A 76 -15.63 4.01 -1.92
N LEU A 77 -15.66 2.87 -1.23
CA LEU A 77 -15.81 2.78 0.22
C LEU A 77 -14.46 2.74 0.97
N TYR A 78 -13.34 2.87 0.24
CA TYR A 78 -12.03 2.88 0.85
C TYR A 78 -11.79 4.18 1.62
N HIS A 79 -11.48 4.04 2.91
CA HIS A 79 -11.22 5.17 3.79
C HIS A 79 -9.74 5.18 4.22
N GLU A 80 -9.01 6.23 3.84
CA GLU A 80 -7.56 6.38 4.09
C GLU A 80 -7.20 6.26 5.58
N GLY A 81 -7.98 6.88 6.45
CA GLY A 81 -7.73 6.90 7.89
C GLY A 81 -7.89 5.55 8.59
N SER A 82 -8.70 4.65 8.06
CA SER A 82 -8.91 3.30 8.60
C SER A 82 -7.98 2.25 7.99
N GLY A 83 -7.25 2.61 6.92
CA GLY A 83 -6.41 1.68 6.17
C GLY A 83 -7.20 0.56 5.50
N GLY A 84 -8.48 0.76 5.22
CA GLY A 84 -9.35 -0.22 4.62
C GLY A 84 -10.76 0.30 4.34
N ILE A 85 -11.65 -0.62 4.01
CA ILE A 85 -13.06 -0.31 3.75
C ILE A 85 -13.76 0.02 5.05
N SER A 86 -14.43 1.16 5.10
CA SER A 86 -15.28 1.56 6.19
C SER A 86 -16.46 2.39 5.68
N TYR A 87 -17.68 1.96 5.96
CA TYR A 87 -18.87 2.75 5.71
C TYR A 87 -19.03 3.91 6.71
N ARG A 88 -18.36 3.83 7.88
CA ARG A 88 -18.37 4.87 8.91
C ARG A 88 -17.49 6.04 8.52
N GLY A 89 -17.92 6.90 7.68
CA GLY A 89 -17.18 8.05 7.15
C GLY A 89 -17.31 8.18 5.64
N ALA A 90 -18.07 7.28 5.01
CA ALA A 90 -18.59 7.49 3.67
C ALA A 90 -19.60 8.67 3.67
N ASP A 91 -19.75 9.33 2.54
CA ASP A 91 -20.85 10.25 2.31
C ASP A 91 -22.21 9.50 2.28
N GLU A 92 -23.32 10.23 2.26
CA GLU A 92 -24.66 9.64 2.26
C GLU A 92 -24.86 8.63 1.12
N GLU A 93 -24.31 8.91 -0.06
CA GLU A 93 -24.35 8.02 -1.22
C GLU A 93 -23.58 6.72 -0.96
N GLY A 94 -22.37 6.81 -0.40
CA GLY A 94 -21.57 5.66 -0.02
C GLY A 94 -22.22 4.78 1.04
N GLU A 95 -22.89 5.38 2.02
CA GLU A 95 -23.69 4.64 3.01
C GLU A 95 -24.86 3.88 2.37
N GLU A 96 -25.55 4.50 1.42
CA GLU A 96 -26.66 3.85 0.70
C GLU A 96 -26.16 2.70 -0.18
N LEU A 97 -25.07 2.92 -0.92
CA LEU A 97 -24.42 1.88 -1.73
C LEU A 97 -24.01 0.68 -0.87
N PHE A 98 -23.46 0.94 0.29
CA PHE A 98 -23.06 -0.12 1.21
C PHE A 98 -24.26 -0.86 1.80
N LYS A 99 -25.33 -0.17 2.18
CA LYS A 99 -26.58 -0.80 2.65
C LYS A 99 -27.17 -1.73 1.58
N GLY A 100 -27.21 -1.25 0.33
CA GLY A 100 -27.66 -2.08 -0.81
C GLY A 100 -26.77 -3.31 -1.01
N PHE A 101 -25.45 -3.16 -0.89
CA PHE A 101 -24.53 -4.29 -0.98
C PHE A 101 -24.73 -5.31 0.16
N VAL A 102 -24.97 -4.87 1.40
CA VAL A 102 -25.27 -5.79 2.53
C VAL A 102 -26.53 -6.62 2.25
N GLU A 103 -27.55 -6.04 1.62
CA GLU A 103 -28.77 -6.75 1.22
C GLU A 103 -28.49 -7.76 0.10
N GLU A 104 -27.69 -7.40 -0.90
CA GLU A 104 -27.23 -8.32 -1.95
C GLU A 104 -26.42 -9.48 -1.35
N PHE A 105 -25.49 -9.20 -0.43
CA PHE A 105 -24.69 -10.21 0.26
C PHE A 105 -25.54 -11.15 1.10
N ALA A 106 -26.50 -10.62 1.85
CA ALA A 106 -27.46 -11.41 2.61
C ALA A 106 -28.32 -12.33 1.70
N SER A 107 -28.69 -11.83 0.51
CA SER A 107 -29.44 -12.61 -0.48
C SER A 107 -28.56 -13.68 -1.10
N ALA A 108 -27.30 -13.38 -1.38
CA ALA A 108 -26.32 -14.33 -1.89
C ALA A 108 -26.06 -15.49 -0.93
N LEU A 109 -26.02 -15.23 0.39
CA LEU A 109 -25.94 -16.29 1.41
C LEU A 109 -27.14 -17.25 1.38
N ARG A 110 -28.29 -16.78 0.93
CA ARG A 110 -29.52 -17.58 0.74
C ARG A 110 -29.62 -18.24 -0.63
N GLY A 111 -28.60 -18.06 -1.49
CA GLY A 111 -28.53 -18.67 -2.82
C GLY A 111 -29.11 -17.80 -3.95
N VAL A 112 -29.38 -16.52 -3.71
CA VAL A 112 -29.91 -15.59 -4.72
C VAL A 112 -28.77 -14.76 -5.30
N PRO A 113 -28.43 -14.91 -6.60
CA PRO A 113 -27.37 -14.12 -7.23
C PRO A 113 -27.81 -12.67 -7.50
N SER A 114 -26.84 -11.77 -7.60
CA SER A 114 -27.01 -10.40 -8.07
C SER A 114 -25.93 -10.04 -9.10
N ASN A 115 -26.00 -8.82 -9.64
CA ASN A 115 -24.98 -8.34 -10.57
C ASN A 115 -23.57 -8.32 -9.96
N ARG A 116 -23.46 -8.03 -8.66
CA ARG A 116 -22.18 -7.98 -7.95
C ARG A 116 -21.81 -9.31 -7.28
N MET A 117 -22.82 -10.11 -6.87
CA MET A 117 -22.65 -11.35 -6.12
C MET A 117 -22.94 -12.55 -7.01
N ARG A 118 -21.90 -13.07 -7.67
CA ARG A 118 -22.00 -14.28 -8.52
C ARG A 118 -21.87 -15.58 -7.70
N LYS A 119 -20.97 -15.55 -6.68
CA LYS A 119 -20.84 -16.66 -5.73
C LYS A 119 -21.99 -16.61 -4.73
N VAL A 120 -22.77 -17.68 -4.66
CA VAL A 120 -24.00 -17.75 -3.84
C VAL A 120 -24.12 -19.07 -3.10
N GLY A 121 -24.96 -19.09 -2.06
CA GLY A 121 -25.27 -20.30 -1.31
C GLY A 121 -24.02 -20.97 -0.73
N GLU A 122 -23.85 -22.27 -0.99
CA GLU A 122 -22.71 -23.03 -0.44
C GLU A 122 -21.35 -22.55 -0.97
N GLU A 123 -21.25 -22.13 -2.22
CA GLU A 123 -20.00 -21.61 -2.77
C GLU A 123 -19.50 -20.36 -2.01
N LEU A 124 -20.43 -19.46 -1.66
CA LEU A 124 -20.09 -18.28 -0.84
C LEU A 124 -19.73 -18.70 0.59
N LYS A 125 -20.46 -19.65 1.18
CA LYS A 125 -20.16 -20.15 2.53
C LYS A 125 -18.81 -20.88 2.59
N GLU A 126 -18.44 -21.66 1.57
CA GLU A 126 -17.12 -22.29 1.48
C GLU A 126 -15.99 -21.24 1.45
N LEU A 127 -16.16 -20.15 0.71
CA LEU A 127 -15.23 -19.04 0.71
C LEU A 127 -15.13 -18.39 2.10
N LEU A 128 -16.26 -18.11 2.73
CA LEU A 128 -16.29 -17.50 4.07
C LEU A 128 -15.60 -18.40 5.11
N ARG A 129 -15.78 -19.72 5.04
CA ARG A 129 -15.09 -20.68 5.93
C ARG A 129 -13.60 -20.78 5.60
N GLY A 130 -13.29 -21.08 4.35
CA GLY A 130 -11.92 -21.43 3.94
C GLY A 130 -10.97 -20.24 3.89
N GLU A 131 -11.41 -19.14 3.32
CA GLU A 131 -10.55 -17.97 3.11
C GLU A 131 -10.66 -16.91 4.21
N MET A 132 -11.82 -16.81 4.86
CA MET A 132 -12.08 -15.77 5.85
C MET A 132 -12.17 -16.28 7.28
N GLY A 133 -12.21 -17.61 7.47
CA GLY A 133 -12.15 -18.25 8.78
C GLY A 133 -13.44 -18.16 9.60
N TYR A 134 -14.59 -17.87 8.96
CA TYR A 134 -15.89 -17.89 9.64
C TYR A 134 -16.35 -19.33 9.92
N THR A 135 -16.95 -19.54 11.08
CA THR A 135 -17.57 -20.80 11.45
C THR A 135 -18.97 -20.93 10.84
N ASP A 136 -19.48 -22.17 10.71
CA ASP A 136 -20.86 -22.41 10.28
C ASP A 136 -21.87 -21.73 11.20
N MET A 137 -21.59 -21.68 12.50
CA MET A 137 -22.45 -21.03 13.49
C MET A 137 -22.55 -19.52 13.22
N GLU A 138 -21.42 -18.83 12.99
CA GLU A 138 -21.40 -17.40 12.67
C GLU A 138 -22.12 -17.10 11.35
N ILE A 139 -21.97 -17.97 10.34
CA ILE A 139 -22.65 -17.82 9.03
C ILE A 139 -24.17 -17.98 9.19
N GLU A 140 -24.61 -18.89 10.01
CA GLU A 140 -26.06 -19.09 10.28
C GLU A 140 -26.62 -17.95 11.15
N GLU A 141 -25.92 -17.51 12.19
CA GLU A 141 -26.30 -16.37 13.02
C GLU A 141 -26.41 -15.08 12.20
N ALA A 142 -25.52 -14.88 11.23
CA ALA A 142 -25.53 -13.70 10.34
C ALA A 142 -26.85 -13.53 9.57
N LYS A 143 -27.62 -14.60 9.35
CA LYS A 143 -28.93 -14.52 8.70
C LYS A 143 -29.98 -13.77 9.54
N GLY A 144 -29.78 -13.68 10.84
CA GLY A 144 -30.67 -12.99 11.78
C GLY A 144 -30.03 -11.78 12.48
N ASP A 145 -28.70 -11.66 12.43
CA ASP A 145 -27.95 -10.56 13.06
C ASP A 145 -27.46 -9.56 12.02
N ARG A 146 -28.09 -8.37 12.02
CA ARG A 146 -27.74 -7.29 11.09
C ARG A 146 -26.30 -6.79 11.27
N GLY A 147 -25.77 -6.80 12.47
CA GLY A 147 -24.40 -6.36 12.74
C GLY A 147 -23.35 -7.35 12.26
N LEU A 148 -23.66 -8.65 12.38
CA LEU A 148 -22.76 -9.70 11.93
C LEU A 148 -22.74 -9.80 10.40
N ILE A 149 -23.91 -9.78 9.74
CA ILE A 149 -23.99 -9.79 8.26
C ILE A 149 -23.27 -8.59 7.64
N GLN A 150 -23.40 -7.42 8.28
CA GLN A 150 -22.73 -6.20 7.84
C GLN A 150 -21.21 -6.34 7.92
N ARG A 151 -20.67 -6.87 9.03
CA ARG A 151 -19.23 -7.14 9.18
C ARG A 151 -18.71 -8.15 8.18
N MET A 152 -19.48 -9.21 7.92
CA MET A 152 -19.13 -10.19 6.90
C MET A 152 -19.08 -9.57 5.51
N ALA A 153 -20.06 -8.77 5.15
CA ALA A 153 -20.12 -8.05 3.88
C ALA A 153 -18.94 -7.08 3.72
N GLU A 154 -18.58 -6.30 4.76
CA GLU A 154 -17.40 -5.43 4.75
C GLU A 154 -16.11 -6.24 4.54
N ASN A 155 -15.96 -7.33 5.26
CA ASN A 155 -14.77 -8.17 5.15
C ASN A 155 -14.68 -8.83 3.78
N TYR A 156 -15.80 -9.30 3.24
CA TYR A 156 -15.87 -9.85 1.88
C TYR A 156 -15.49 -8.79 0.84
N LEU A 157 -16.04 -7.60 0.95
CA LEU A 157 -15.71 -6.48 0.05
C LEU A 157 -14.22 -6.10 0.14
N ALA A 158 -13.63 -6.18 1.35
CA ALA A 158 -12.22 -5.88 1.55
C ALA A 158 -11.26 -6.82 0.80
N LEU A 159 -11.68 -8.05 0.44
CA LEU A 159 -10.91 -8.97 -0.41
C LEU A 159 -10.81 -8.46 -1.86
N HIS A 160 -11.78 -7.68 -2.29
CA HIS A 160 -11.86 -7.15 -3.66
C HIS A 160 -11.21 -5.78 -3.82
N CYS A 161 -10.67 -5.19 -2.74
CA CYS A 161 -10.01 -3.89 -2.80
C CYS A 161 -8.60 -4.02 -3.39
N PRO A 162 -8.29 -3.44 -4.57
CA PRO A 162 -6.96 -3.53 -5.17
C PRO A 162 -5.88 -2.87 -4.30
N ILE A 163 -6.19 -1.76 -3.61
CA ILE A 163 -5.28 -1.13 -2.64
C ILE A 163 -4.99 -2.08 -1.47
N GLY A 164 -6.04 -2.72 -0.96
CA GLY A 164 -5.94 -3.71 0.13
C GLY A 164 -5.13 -4.93 -0.27
N ARG A 165 -5.25 -5.42 -1.51
CA ARG A 165 -4.44 -6.52 -2.05
C ARG A 165 -2.97 -6.15 -2.11
N LEU A 166 -2.62 -4.95 -2.54
CA LEU A 166 -1.22 -4.49 -2.60
C LEU A 166 -0.62 -4.29 -1.21
N TYR A 167 -1.27 -3.52 -0.35
CA TYR A 167 -0.68 -3.03 0.90
C TYR A 167 -1.20 -3.71 2.16
N GLY A 168 -2.19 -4.57 2.04
CA GLY A 168 -2.85 -5.21 3.17
C GLY A 168 -3.96 -4.35 3.80
N ASN A 169 -4.88 -5.04 4.41
CA ASN A 169 -5.97 -4.47 5.19
C ASN A 169 -6.25 -5.36 6.42
N ARG A 170 -7.36 -5.10 7.13
CA ARG A 170 -7.72 -5.89 8.33
C ARG A 170 -8.01 -7.37 8.07
N VAL A 171 -8.30 -7.75 6.81
CA VAL A 171 -8.72 -9.11 6.43
C VAL A 171 -7.57 -9.90 5.82
N MET A 172 -6.70 -9.25 5.06
CA MET A 172 -5.61 -9.91 4.35
C MET A 172 -4.27 -9.19 4.47
N ALA A 173 -3.18 -9.96 4.37
CA ALA A 173 -1.84 -9.43 4.20
C ALA A 173 -1.67 -8.88 2.78
N GLY A 174 -0.92 -7.79 2.65
CA GLY A 174 -0.60 -7.22 1.35
C GLY A 174 0.39 -8.06 0.56
N LYS A 175 0.32 -7.96 -0.77
CA LYS A 175 1.26 -8.57 -1.70
C LYS A 175 2.66 -7.96 -1.59
N LEU A 176 2.75 -6.65 -1.31
CA LEU A 176 4.00 -5.88 -1.28
C LEU A 176 4.63 -5.86 0.12
N ARG A 177 5.92 -6.11 0.18
CA ARG A 177 6.78 -5.96 1.36
C ARG A 177 7.93 -5.04 1.03
N PHE A 178 8.09 -3.99 1.81
CA PHE A 178 9.16 -3.01 1.71
C PHE A 178 10.20 -3.27 2.81
N PHE A 179 11.44 -2.93 2.53
CA PHE A 179 12.53 -3.04 3.51
C PHE A 179 13.04 -1.66 3.91
N ASP A 180 13.71 -1.59 5.04
CA ASP A 180 14.37 -0.39 5.49
C ASP A 180 15.53 -0.04 4.55
N SER A 181 15.70 1.25 4.24
CA SER A 181 16.83 1.75 3.48
C SER A 181 17.82 2.41 4.42
N ILE A 182 19.02 1.84 4.53
CA ILE A 182 20.13 2.40 5.32
C ILE A 182 20.90 3.35 4.42
N LEU A 183 21.09 4.59 4.87
CA LEU A 183 21.70 5.64 4.08
C LEU A 183 23.16 5.83 4.44
N LYS A 184 24.03 5.84 3.45
CA LYS A 184 25.43 6.19 3.60
C LYS A 184 25.57 7.69 3.34
N VAL A 185 25.52 8.48 4.40
CA VAL A 185 25.62 9.93 4.32
C VAL A 185 26.87 10.38 5.07
N GLY A 186 27.71 11.21 4.44
CA GLY A 186 28.89 11.76 5.09
C GLY A 186 28.51 12.77 6.18
N GLU A 187 27.79 13.81 5.80
CA GLU A 187 27.33 14.86 6.72
C GLU A 187 25.84 15.13 6.52
N THR A 188 25.16 15.45 7.61
CA THR A 188 23.77 15.89 7.60
C THR A 188 23.68 17.40 7.74
N HIS A 189 22.65 18.02 7.15
CA HIS A 189 22.46 19.45 7.21
C HIS A 189 21.44 19.81 8.29
N GLN A 190 21.70 20.89 9.04
CA GLN A 190 20.71 21.47 9.94
C GLN A 190 20.02 22.66 9.27
N ARG A 191 18.71 22.60 9.16
CA ARG A 191 17.87 23.71 8.68
C ARG A 191 17.19 24.37 9.85
N ALA A 192 17.44 25.67 10.04
CA ALA A 192 16.70 26.49 10.98
C ALA A 192 15.29 26.78 10.41
N GLY A 193 14.30 26.72 11.26
CA GLY A 193 12.95 27.16 10.96
C GLY A 193 12.43 28.04 12.07
N VAL A 194 11.59 29.00 11.70
CA VAL A 194 10.94 29.94 12.63
C VAL A 194 9.44 29.83 12.52
N GLY A 195 8.75 29.99 13.64
CA GLY A 195 7.29 30.14 13.63
C GLY A 195 6.91 31.55 13.21
N ILE A 196 6.06 31.70 12.21
CA ILE A 196 5.51 32.98 11.78
C ILE A 196 4.09 33.12 12.36
N ASP A 197 3.82 34.24 13.04
CA ASP A 197 2.48 34.61 13.42
C ASP A 197 1.68 35.04 12.18
N ARG A 198 0.65 34.28 11.87
CA ARG A 198 -0.15 34.49 10.65
C ARG A 198 -0.91 35.83 10.62
N ARG A 199 -1.19 36.42 11.79
CA ARG A 199 -1.94 37.65 11.91
C ARG A 199 -1.06 38.88 11.71
N SER A 200 0.16 38.86 12.29
CA SER A 200 1.10 39.97 12.23
C SER A 200 2.14 39.84 11.12
N GLY A 201 2.33 38.65 10.53
CA GLY A 201 3.38 38.35 9.57
C GLY A 201 4.79 38.33 10.19
N ARG A 202 4.91 38.48 11.50
CA ARG A 202 6.20 38.56 12.21
C ARG A 202 6.64 37.20 12.75
N VAL A 203 7.92 37.04 12.94
CA VAL A 203 8.49 35.88 13.65
C VAL A 203 7.95 35.86 15.07
N ARG A 204 7.40 34.74 15.49
CA ARG A 204 6.93 34.53 16.86
C ARG A 204 8.12 34.28 17.76
N GLU A 205 8.31 35.10 18.77
CA GLU A 205 9.42 34.96 19.75
C GLU A 205 9.38 33.57 20.41
N GLY A 206 10.56 32.98 20.61
CA GLY A 206 10.73 31.67 21.25
C GLY A 206 10.44 30.46 20.37
N ILE A 207 10.08 30.64 19.10
CA ILE A 207 9.85 29.52 18.16
C ILE A 207 10.97 29.49 17.11
N LEU A 208 12.14 29.09 17.56
CA LEU A 208 13.25 28.65 16.69
C LEU A 208 13.39 27.13 16.83
N TYR A 209 13.38 26.42 15.72
CA TYR A 209 13.62 24.99 15.70
C TYR A 209 14.63 24.62 14.62
N PHE A 210 15.32 23.53 14.84
CA PHE A 210 16.28 22.99 13.88
C PHE A 210 15.80 21.62 13.39
N ILE A 211 15.93 21.39 12.09
CA ILE A 211 15.61 20.13 11.44
C ILE A 211 16.90 19.57 10.86
N GLU A 212 17.30 18.41 11.33
CA GLU A 212 18.36 17.65 10.71
C GLU A 212 17.82 17.00 9.44
N ALA A 213 18.53 17.12 8.33
CA ALA A 213 18.09 16.59 7.04
C ALA A 213 19.27 15.98 6.27
N ILE A 214 18.96 14.97 5.49
CA ILE A 214 19.86 14.37 4.51
C ILE A 214 19.95 15.34 3.32
N PRO A 215 21.15 15.66 2.83
CA PRO A 215 21.34 16.58 1.71
C PRO A 215 20.82 15.98 0.40
N PRO A 216 20.51 16.83 -0.61
CA PRO A 216 20.28 16.38 -1.99
C PRO A 216 21.49 15.64 -2.59
N GLY A 217 21.26 14.82 -3.60
CA GLY A 217 22.30 14.04 -4.31
C GLY A 217 22.65 12.72 -3.63
N VAL A 218 21.98 12.36 -2.53
CA VAL A 218 22.19 11.07 -1.88
C VAL A 218 21.40 9.98 -2.58
N GLU A 219 22.09 8.93 -3.00
CA GLU A 219 21.46 7.73 -3.57
C GLU A 219 20.79 6.89 -2.48
N VAL A 220 19.59 6.41 -2.77
CA VAL A 220 18.79 5.59 -1.86
C VAL A 220 18.29 4.34 -2.59
N ARG A 221 18.58 3.17 -2.04
CA ARG A 221 18.08 1.90 -2.55
C ARG A 221 16.94 1.38 -1.70
N LEU A 222 15.83 1.10 -2.35
CA LEU A 222 14.68 0.45 -1.75
C LEU A 222 14.57 -0.98 -2.25
N HIS A 223 14.74 -1.93 -1.33
CA HIS A 223 14.44 -3.33 -1.61
C HIS A 223 12.96 -3.62 -1.37
N LEU A 224 12.35 -4.35 -2.28
CA LEU A 224 10.97 -4.80 -2.16
C LEU A 224 10.82 -6.26 -2.58
N ILE A 225 9.85 -6.93 -1.98
CA ILE A 225 9.39 -8.25 -2.40
C ILE A 225 7.89 -8.18 -2.62
N ALA A 226 7.43 -8.79 -3.70
CA ALA A 226 6.01 -8.98 -3.94
C ALA A 226 5.68 -10.44 -4.19
N ASP A 227 4.54 -10.88 -3.66
CA ASP A 227 3.99 -12.20 -3.91
C ASP A 227 2.69 -12.06 -4.71
N ASN A 228 2.53 -12.88 -5.75
CA ASN A 228 1.31 -12.94 -6.56
C ASN A 228 0.93 -11.60 -7.23
N LEU A 229 1.90 -10.87 -7.76
CA LEU A 229 1.64 -9.81 -8.73
C LEU A 229 1.43 -10.45 -10.10
N ILE A 230 0.19 -10.82 -10.38
CA ILE A 230 -0.17 -11.50 -11.64
C ILE A 230 -0.38 -10.45 -12.73
N PRO A 231 0.28 -10.58 -13.89
CA PRO A 231 0.10 -9.67 -15.01
C PRO A 231 -1.38 -9.49 -15.38
N GLY A 232 -1.76 -8.27 -15.72
CA GLY A 232 -3.11 -7.92 -16.12
C GLY A 232 -4.17 -7.88 -15.02
N GLU A 233 -3.89 -8.34 -13.78
CA GLU A 233 -4.82 -8.15 -12.66
C GLU A 233 -4.92 -6.67 -12.26
N GLU A 234 -6.10 -6.25 -11.75
CA GLU A 234 -6.38 -4.85 -11.38
C GLU A 234 -5.35 -4.26 -10.42
N ASP A 235 -4.94 -5.01 -9.41
CA ASP A 235 -3.95 -4.55 -8.44
C ASP A 235 -2.54 -4.50 -9.04
N SER A 236 -2.18 -5.41 -9.95
CA SER A 236 -0.89 -5.36 -10.67
C SER A 236 -0.82 -4.15 -11.60
N ARG A 237 -1.89 -3.88 -12.36
CA ARG A 237 -2.00 -2.65 -13.19
C ARG A 237 -1.98 -1.38 -12.35
N LEU A 238 -2.64 -1.38 -11.19
CA LEU A 238 -2.61 -0.25 -10.27
C LEU A 238 -1.19 -0.02 -9.71
N PHE A 239 -0.44 -1.08 -9.44
CA PHE A 239 0.96 -0.96 -9.02
C PHE A 239 1.86 -0.48 -10.15
N ALA A 240 1.65 -0.95 -11.39
CA ALA A 240 2.34 -0.45 -12.59
C ALA A 240 2.13 1.07 -12.75
N SER A 241 0.87 1.53 -12.69
CA SER A 241 0.54 2.96 -12.74
C SER A 241 1.18 3.75 -11.59
N THR A 242 1.29 3.14 -10.40
CA THR A 242 1.97 3.76 -9.26
C THR A 242 3.46 3.95 -9.53
N LEU A 243 4.14 2.92 -10.05
CA LEU A 243 5.56 2.99 -10.41
C LEU A 243 5.81 4.00 -11.53
N GLU A 244 4.94 4.02 -12.55
CA GLU A 244 5.03 4.98 -13.66
C GLU A 244 4.88 6.42 -13.15
N THR A 245 3.89 6.68 -12.29
CA THR A 245 3.68 8.00 -11.69
C THR A 245 4.87 8.43 -10.84
N ILE A 246 5.44 7.51 -10.05
CA ILE A 246 6.64 7.80 -9.25
C ILE A 246 7.84 8.08 -10.16
N ARG A 247 7.96 7.38 -11.29
CA ARG A 247 9.02 7.63 -12.28
C ARG A 247 8.94 9.02 -12.89
N GLU A 248 7.74 9.47 -13.21
CA GLU A 248 7.51 10.77 -13.87
C GLU A 248 7.51 11.96 -12.87
N LEU A 249 6.92 11.77 -11.70
CA LEU A 249 6.67 12.85 -10.74
C LEU A 249 7.54 12.78 -9.48
N GLY A 250 8.33 11.72 -9.31
CA GLY A 250 9.06 11.46 -8.08
C GLY A 250 8.15 11.01 -6.93
N LEU A 251 8.73 10.81 -5.76
CA LEU A 251 8.05 10.37 -4.55
C LEU A 251 8.38 11.28 -3.38
N SER A 252 7.38 11.77 -2.68
CA SER A 252 7.57 12.59 -1.48
C SER A 252 7.40 11.77 -0.20
N ILE A 253 8.46 11.68 0.61
CA ILE A 253 8.50 10.93 1.86
C ILE A 253 8.95 11.79 3.05
N GLY A 254 8.72 11.29 4.25
CA GLY A 254 9.16 11.93 5.48
C GLY A 254 8.31 13.12 5.91
N GLY A 255 8.88 13.94 6.77
CA GLY A 255 8.21 15.09 7.36
C GLY A 255 8.37 16.37 6.55
N ARG A 256 7.43 17.32 6.75
CA ARG A 256 7.44 18.66 6.15
C ARG A 256 7.45 18.71 4.62
N ARG A 257 6.77 17.79 3.98
CA ARG A 257 6.58 17.74 2.52
C ARG A 257 5.99 19.03 1.96
N SER A 258 5.01 19.61 2.64
CA SER A 258 4.42 20.93 2.26
C SER A 258 5.39 22.11 2.38
N ALA A 259 6.55 21.92 3.02
CA ALA A 259 7.62 22.91 3.08
C ALA A 259 8.79 22.57 2.15
N GLY A 260 8.56 21.69 1.17
CA GLY A 260 9.51 21.34 0.12
C GLY A 260 10.61 20.37 0.55
N LEU A 261 10.39 19.57 1.61
CA LEU A 261 11.33 18.54 2.01
C LEU A 261 10.86 17.16 1.54
N GLY A 262 11.85 16.26 1.32
CA GLY A 262 11.61 14.85 1.16
C GLY A 262 11.18 14.41 -0.23
N HIS A 263 11.53 15.16 -1.27
CA HIS A 263 11.29 14.76 -2.65
C HIS A 263 12.43 13.86 -3.15
N LEU A 264 12.07 12.70 -3.66
CA LEU A 264 12.95 11.70 -4.24
C LEU A 264 12.61 11.50 -5.71
N LYS A 265 13.61 11.44 -6.56
CA LYS A 265 13.50 11.07 -7.97
C LYS A 265 13.77 9.58 -8.09
N LEU A 266 12.97 8.87 -8.86
CA LEU A 266 13.20 7.47 -9.20
C LEU A 266 14.05 7.39 -10.47
N ASP A 267 15.30 6.96 -10.33
CA ASP A 267 16.25 6.86 -11.44
C ASP A 267 16.14 5.53 -12.20
N GLY A 268 15.75 4.47 -11.52
CA GLY A 268 15.62 3.16 -12.12
C GLY A 268 15.27 2.06 -11.14
N GLY A 269 15.39 0.84 -11.61
CA GLY A 269 15.17 -0.34 -10.76
C GLY A 269 15.47 -1.62 -11.51
N GLU A 270 15.69 -2.67 -10.75
CA GLU A 270 16.01 -4.01 -11.22
C GLU A 270 15.09 -5.01 -10.54
N PHE A 271 14.54 -5.94 -11.31
CA PHE A 271 13.57 -6.91 -10.83
C PHE A 271 13.90 -8.32 -11.31
N HIS A 272 13.70 -9.27 -10.42
CA HIS A 272 13.73 -10.70 -10.71
C HIS A 272 12.33 -11.27 -10.51
N ILE A 273 11.77 -11.90 -11.52
CA ILE A 273 10.46 -12.54 -11.48
C ILE A 273 10.65 -14.04 -11.44
N LEU A 274 10.15 -14.68 -10.40
CA LEU A 274 10.14 -16.12 -10.24
C LEU A 274 8.70 -16.64 -10.41
N GLU A 275 8.43 -17.24 -11.53
CA GLU A 275 7.19 -17.95 -11.82
C GLU A 275 7.25 -19.34 -11.15
N LEU A 276 6.20 -19.69 -10.39
CA LEU A 276 6.15 -20.92 -9.61
C LEU A 276 5.15 -21.95 -10.16
N GLU A 277 4.27 -21.55 -11.06
CA GLU A 277 3.36 -22.47 -11.75
C GLU A 277 4.16 -23.35 -12.74
N GLY A 278 4.17 -24.65 -12.49
CA GLY A 278 4.77 -25.64 -13.40
C GLY A 278 6.25 -25.95 -13.21
N ASP A 279 6.96 -25.27 -12.35
CA ASP A 279 8.42 -25.44 -12.21
C ASP A 279 8.87 -25.61 -10.75
N ARG A 280 8.34 -26.67 -10.09
CA ARG A 280 8.75 -27.03 -8.71
C ARG A 280 10.26 -27.30 -8.57
N ASP A 281 10.93 -27.66 -9.67
CA ASP A 281 12.35 -27.94 -9.69
C ASP A 281 13.20 -26.67 -9.50
N LYS A 282 12.69 -25.47 -9.85
CA LYS A 282 13.39 -24.19 -9.61
C LYS A 282 13.56 -23.88 -8.12
N LEU A 283 12.62 -24.30 -7.29
CA LEU A 283 12.71 -24.11 -5.83
C LEU A 283 13.64 -25.13 -5.16
N ALA A 284 13.82 -26.30 -5.77
CA ALA A 284 14.57 -27.41 -5.16
C ALA A 284 16.10 -27.29 -5.32
N ILE A 285 16.61 -26.46 -6.21
CA ILE A 285 18.02 -26.46 -6.61
C ILE A 285 18.70 -25.10 -6.30
N GLY A 286 18.91 -24.79 -5.04
CA GLY A 286 19.78 -23.67 -4.64
C GLY A 286 19.12 -22.29 -4.70
N ASN A 287 19.84 -21.24 -5.12
CA ASN A 287 19.33 -19.87 -5.17
C ASN A 287 18.50 -19.64 -6.45
N PRO A 288 17.16 -19.57 -6.37
CA PRO A 288 16.30 -19.42 -7.54
C PRO A 288 16.54 -18.09 -8.29
N LEU A 289 17.01 -17.04 -7.60
CA LEU A 289 17.30 -15.73 -8.20
C LEU A 289 18.46 -15.78 -9.22
N ARG A 290 19.33 -16.78 -9.14
CA ARG A 290 20.40 -16.97 -10.13
C ARG A 290 19.89 -17.52 -11.46
N LYS A 291 18.66 -18.00 -11.51
CA LYS A 291 18.05 -18.62 -12.70
C LYS A 291 16.97 -17.74 -13.33
N THR A 292 16.65 -16.59 -12.71
CA THR A 292 15.72 -15.61 -13.27
C THR A 292 16.49 -14.55 -14.03
N ASP A 293 15.97 -14.16 -15.16
CA ASP A 293 16.47 -13.00 -15.88
C ASP A 293 16.15 -11.72 -15.09
N LYS A 294 17.08 -10.79 -15.15
CA LYS A 294 16.98 -9.49 -14.56
C LYS A 294 16.33 -8.55 -15.57
N ILE A 295 15.26 -7.93 -15.20
CA ILE A 295 14.56 -6.94 -16.03
C ILE A 295 14.62 -5.54 -15.41
N GLY A 296 14.58 -4.52 -16.25
CA GLY A 296 14.58 -3.12 -15.84
C GLY A 296 13.19 -2.65 -15.39
N LEU A 297 13.14 -1.44 -14.80
CA LEU A 297 11.89 -0.84 -14.32
C LEU A 297 10.81 -0.74 -15.41
N ARG A 298 11.16 -0.33 -16.64
CA ARG A 298 10.19 -0.22 -17.74
C ARG A 298 9.61 -1.57 -18.14
N GLU A 299 10.46 -2.55 -18.33
CA GLU A 299 10.06 -3.92 -18.67
C GLU A 299 9.19 -4.53 -17.56
N PHE A 300 9.47 -4.20 -16.29
CA PHE A 300 8.66 -4.65 -15.18
C PHE A 300 7.27 -4.00 -15.17
N ILE A 301 7.16 -2.70 -15.48
CA ILE A 301 5.88 -2.01 -15.62
C ILE A 301 5.06 -2.65 -16.74
N GLU A 302 5.65 -2.86 -17.93
CA GLU A 302 5.02 -3.53 -19.08
C GLU A 302 4.57 -4.96 -18.73
N TYR A 303 5.39 -5.70 -17.99
CA TYR A 303 5.01 -7.04 -17.48
C TYR A 303 3.77 -7.01 -16.58
N LEU A 304 3.63 -6.02 -15.71
CA LEU A 304 2.46 -5.91 -14.82
C LEU A 304 1.18 -5.53 -15.57
N GLU A 305 1.29 -4.83 -16.69
CA GLU A 305 0.16 -4.37 -17.51
C GLU A 305 -0.33 -5.45 -18.49
N SER A 306 0.57 -6.39 -18.89
CA SER A 306 0.26 -7.45 -19.86
C SER A 306 -0.70 -8.50 -19.29
#